data_e3fc718fb454cca457aa069fd64f3f4f
#
_entry.id   e3fc718fb454cca457aa069fd64f3f4f
#
_cell.length_a   1.000
_cell.length_b   1.000
_cell.length_c   1.000
_cell.angle_alpha   90.00
_cell.angle_beta   90.00
_cell.angle_gamma   90.00
#
_symmetry.space_group_name_H-M   'P 1'
#
loop_
_entity.id
_entity.type
_entity.pdbx_description
1 polymer ?
#
loop_
_entity_poly.entity_id
_entity_poly.type
_entity_poly.pdbx_seq_one_letter_code
_entity_poly.pdbx_strand_id
1 'polypeptide(L)'
;MVEADQHWFVFVLGLPATKLSTYLENRVNSLLKRKDAGAGEVTIRVLSSYDKAVDVKPGMRSRFSNMAESFPYRVKAMFAFEEIDGVDVCFFGMHVQEYGSDCPPPNTRYVHLWLQVLENVFCS
;
A
#
# COMPACT_ATOMS: atom_id res chain seq x y z
N MET A 1 3.75 -26.80 -0.60
CA MET A 1 3.16 -25.59 0.03
C MET A 1 4.22 -24.76 0.72
N VAL A 2 5.03 -25.35 1.59
CA VAL A 2 6.10 -24.63 2.29
C VAL A 2 7.12 -24.04 1.32
N GLU A 3 7.50 -24.77 0.29
CA GLU A 3 8.44 -24.28 -0.71
C GLU A 3 7.88 -23.09 -1.50
N ALA A 4 6.60 -23.15 -1.85
CA ALA A 4 5.96 -22.05 -2.56
C ALA A 4 5.91 -20.79 -1.72
N ASP A 5 5.60 -20.94 -0.44
CA ASP A 5 5.54 -19.81 0.50
C ASP A 5 6.93 -19.20 0.72
N GLN A 6 7.96 -20.03 0.89
CA GLN A 6 9.33 -19.55 1.02
C GLN A 6 9.81 -18.85 -0.25
N HIS A 7 9.46 -19.39 -1.40
CA HIS A 7 9.82 -18.80 -2.67
C HIS A 7 9.17 -17.44 -2.88
N TRP A 8 7.89 -17.33 -2.54
CA TRP A 8 7.16 -16.07 -2.60
C TRP A 8 7.75 -15.04 -1.64
N PHE A 9 8.10 -15.48 -0.44
CA PHE A 9 8.72 -14.63 0.58
C PHE A 9 10.04 -14.04 0.09
N VAL A 10 10.93 -14.86 -0.48
CA VAL A 10 12.19 -14.39 -1.07
C VAL A 10 11.92 -13.36 -2.16
N PHE A 11 10.90 -13.58 -2.98
CA PHE A 11 10.51 -12.64 -4.02
C PHE A 11 10.10 -11.28 -3.42
N VAL A 12 9.28 -11.29 -2.38
CA VAL A 12 8.81 -10.06 -1.73
C VAL A 12 9.98 -9.26 -1.13
N LEU A 13 10.86 -9.93 -0.39
CA LEU A 13 12.04 -9.26 0.20
C LEU A 13 13.06 -8.85 -0.85
N GLY A 14 13.05 -9.51 -2.00
CA GLY A 14 13.91 -9.14 -3.12
C GLY A 14 13.46 -7.89 -3.87
N LEU A 15 12.25 -7.39 -3.58
CA LEU A 15 11.77 -6.17 -4.21
C LEU A 15 12.57 -4.96 -3.70
N PRO A 16 12.96 -4.05 -4.62
CA PRO A 16 13.69 -2.86 -4.20
C PRO A 16 12.82 -1.96 -3.31
N ALA A 17 13.45 -1.35 -2.31
CA ALA A 17 12.79 -0.34 -1.50
C ALA A 17 12.52 0.91 -2.35
N THR A 18 11.33 1.48 -2.22
CA THR A 18 10.99 2.75 -2.85
C THR A 18 11.24 3.89 -1.84
N LYS A 19 11.25 5.13 -2.33
CA LYS A 19 11.36 6.30 -1.43
C LYS A 19 10.24 6.32 -0.42
N LEU A 20 9.02 5.98 -0.86
CA LEU A 20 7.86 5.94 0.02
C LEU A 20 7.99 4.83 1.07
N SER A 21 8.34 3.62 0.67
CA SER A 21 8.47 2.51 1.62
C SER A 21 9.58 2.76 2.64
N THR A 22 10.70 3.32 2.21
CA THR A 22 11.81 3.66 3.09
C THR A 22 11.40 4.73 4.10
N TYR A 23 10.70 5.75 3.66
CA TYR A 23 10.18 6.79 4.55
C TYR A 23 9.24 6.20 5.61
N LEU A 24 8.30 5.39 5.19
CA LEU A 24 7.34 4.76 6.10
C LEU A 24 8.02 3.80 7.09
N GLU A 25 8.96 2.99 6.62
CA GLU A 25 9.74 2.10 7.49
C GLU A 25 10.46 2.89 8.58
N ASN A 26 11.14 3.95 8.20
CA ASN A 26 11.89 4.76 9.16
C ASN A 26 10.96 5.40 10.19
N ARG A 27 9.81 5.89 9.77
CA ARG A 27 8.82 6.48 10.68
C ARG A 27 8.25 5.46 11.66
N VAL A 28 7.87 4.29 11.16
CA VAL A 28 7.30 3.22 11.98
C VAL A 28 8.32 2.69 12.97
N ASN A 29 9.53 2.39 12.50
CA ASN A 29 10.58 1.85 13.36
C ASN A 29 11.02 2.86 14.43
N SER A 30 11.08 4.14 14.10
CA SER A 30 11.37 5.20 15.07
C SER A 30 10.28 5.29 16.15
N LEU A 31 9.02 5.17 15.75
CA LEU A 31 7.90 5.20 16.67
C LEU A 31 7.91 4.01 17.62
N LEU A 32 8.20 2.81 17.10
CA LEU A 32 8.26 1.58 17.89
C LEU A 32 9.39 1.65 18.93
N LYS A 33 10.54 2.19 18.54
CA LYS A 33 11.66 2.39 19.49
C LYS A 33 11.29 3.36 20.59
N ARG A 34 10.64 4.48 20.26
CA ARG A 34 10.21 5.48 21.25
C ARG A 34 9.22 4.92 22.26
N LYS A 35 8.34 4.04 21.80
CA LYS A 35 7.32 3.43 22.66
C LYS A 35 7.81 2.20 23.41
N ASP A 36 9.04 1.78 23.16
CA ASP A 36 9.64 0.58 23.75
C ASP A 36 8.67 -0.62 23.64
N ALA A 37 8.14 -0.80 22.45
CA ALA A 37 7.10 -1.80 22.21
C ALA A 37 7.62 -3.24 22.21
N GLY A 38 8.94 -3.44 22.28
CA GLY A 38 9.53 -4.78 22.24
C GLY A 38 9.35 -5.48 20.89
N ALA A 39 8.88 -4.78 19.89
CA ALA A 39 8.67 -5.31 18.56
C ALA A 39 9.99 -5.40 17.78
N GLY A 40 10.08 -6.35 16.88
CA GLY A 40 11.17 -6.42 15.93
C GLY A 40 11.10 -5.32 14.89
N GLU A 41 12.07 -5.32 13.99
CA GLU A 41 12.11 -4.35 12.91
C GLU A 41 10.99 -4.60 11.89
N VAL A 42 10.32 -3.51 11.48
CA VAL A 42 9.26 -3.58 10.48
C VAL A 42 9.84 -3.26 9.12
N THR A 43 9.49 -4.08 8.13
CA THR A 43 9.85 -3.90 6.73
C THR A 43 8.59 -3.60 5.92
N ILE A 44 8.63 -2.56 5.08
CA ILE A 44 7.51 -2.17 4.24
C ILE A 44 7.93 -2.25 2.78
N ARG A 45 7.09 -2.87 1.95
CA ARG A 45 7.35 -3.02 0.51
C ARG A 45 6.12 -2.68 -0.30
N VAL A 46 6.35 -2.03 -1.43
CA VAL A 46 5.32 -1.79 -2.45
C VAL A 46 5.35 -2.97 -3.40
N LEU A 47 4.29 -3.77 -3.42
CA LEU A 47 4.23 -4.98 -4.24
C LEU A 47 3.72 -4.71 -5.65
N SER A 48 2.91 -3.68 -5.82
CA SER A 48 2.39 -3.31 -7.13
C SER A 48 2.17 -1.82 -7.22
N SER A 49 2.33 -1.29 -8.43
CA SER A 49 2.05 0.11 -8.73
C SER A 49 1.66 0.20 -10.20
N TYR A 50 0.44 0.65 -10.47
CA TYR A 50 -0.06 0.76 -11.84
C TYR A 50 -1.12 1.85 -11.95
N ASP A 51 -1.35 2.30 -13.18
CA ASP A 51 -2.31 3.36 -13.46
C ASP A 51 -3.67 2.78 -13.81
N LYS A 52 -4.71 3.44 -13.31
CA LYS A 52 -6.11 3.15 -13.61
C LYS A 52 -6.88 4.44 -13.82
N ALA A 53 -8.11 4.31 -14.25
CA ALA A 53 -9.04 5.43 -14.31
C ALA A 53 -10.42 4.95 -13.88
N VAL A 54 -11.14 5.81 -13.18
CA VAL A 54 -12.54 5.56 -12.85
C VAL A 54 -13.42 6.40 -13.75
N ASP A 55 -14.41 5.76 -14.40
CA ASP A 55 -15.37 6.44 -15.25
C ASP A 55 -16.55 6.91 -14.42
N VAL A 56 -17.00 8.13 -14.71
CA VAL A 56 -18.15 8.70 -14.05
C VAL A 56 -19.42 8.06 -14.62
N LYS A 57 -20.31 7.62 -13.73
CA LYS A 57 -21.57 6.99 -14.14
C LYS A 57 -22.46 7.99 -14.87
N PRO A 58 -23.23 7.55 -15.90
CA PRO A 58 -24.07 8.44 -16.69
C PRO A 58 -25.04 9.29 -15.87
N GLY A 59 -25.61 8.74 -14.80
CA GLY A 59 -26.50 9.49 -13.93
C GLY A 59 -25.83 10.65 -13.20
N MET A 60 -24.56 10.49 -12.83
CA MET A 60 -23.78 11.55 -12.23
C MET A 60 -23.42 12.63 -13.26
N ARG A 61 -23.07 12.22 -14.48
CA ARG A 61 -22.76 13.15 -15.56
C ARG A 61 -23.95 14.00 -15.96
N SER A 62 -25.16 13.44 -15.93
CA SER A 62 -26.37 14.18 -16.24
C SER A 62 -26.73 15.24 -15.19
N ARG A 63 -26.34 14.99 -13.91
CA ARG A 63 -26.54 15.94 -12.82
C ARG A 63 -25.49 17.04 -12.80
N PHE A 64 -24.26 16.73 -13.17
CA PHE A 64 -23.12 17.64 -13.10
C PHE A 64 -22.46 17.74 -14.47
N SER A 65 -23.00 18.59 -15.32
CA SER A 65 -22.57 18.72 -16.72
C SER A 65 -21.10 19.14 -16.88
N ASN A 66 -20.52 19.79 -15.85
CA ASN A 66 -19.13 20.23 -15.87
C ASN A 66 -18.15 19.18 -15.33
N MET A 67 -18.64 18.00 -14.93
CA MET A 67 -17.79 16.95 -14.38
C MET A 67 -17.02 16.27 -15.51
N ALA A 68 -15.75 15.96 -15.25
CA ALA A 68 -14.93 15.19 -16.17
C ALA A 68 -15.52 13.79 -16.39
N GLU A 69 -15.24 13.19 -17.54
CA GLU A 69 -15.74 11.85 -17.88
C GLU A 69 -15.06 10.75 -17.09
N SER A 70 -13.78 10.94 -16.76
CA SER A 70 -12.99 9.98 -15.99
C SER A 70 -11.97 10.67 -15.13
N PHE A 71 -11.51 9.94 -14.11
CA PHE A 71 -10.49 10.42 -13.18
C PHE A 71 -9.36 9.43 -13.15
N PRO A 72 -8.17 9.78 -13.68
CA PRO A 72 -7.01 8.89 -13.62
C PRO A 72 -6.41 8.86 -12.23
N TYR A 73 -5.95 7.70 -11.80
CA TYR A 73 -5.31 7.52 -10.52
C TYR A 73 -4.26 6.42 -10.61
N ARG A 74 -3.33 6.44 -9.64
CA ARG A 74 -2.33 5.38 -9.49
C ARG A 74 -2.68 4.52 -8.29
N VAL A 75 -2.67 3.21 -8.50
CA VAL A 75 -2.91 2.23 -7.44
C VAL A 75 -1.57 1.69 -6.96
N LYS A 76 -1.39 1.67 -5.65
CA LYS A 76 -0.24 1.02 -5.02
C LYS A 76 -0.74 0.07 -3.96
N ALA A 77 -0.15 -1.12 -3.91
CA ALA A 77 -0.39 -2.07 -2.84
C ALA A 77 0.89 -2.17 -2.01
N MET A 78 0.79 -1.87 -0.72
CA MET A 78 1.90 -1.92 0.23
C MET A 78 1.60 -2.89 1.34
N PHE A 79 2.64 -3.59 1.80
CA PHE A 79 2.51 -4.54 2.90
C PHE A 79 3.63 -4.32 3.91
N ALA A 80 3.29 -4.49 5.18
CA ALA A 80 4.24 -4.40 6.28
C ALA A 80 4.48 -5.78 6.86
N PHE A 81 5.74 -6.08 7.13
CA PHE A 81 6.22 -7.36 7.66
C PHE A 81 7.00 -7.13 8.94
N GLU A 82 6.85 -8.04 9.88
CA GLU A 82 7.62 -8.06 11.12
C GLU A 82 8.31 -9.41 11.24
N GLU A 83 9.58 -9.40 11.60
CA GLU A 83 10.30 -10.64 11.88
C GLU A 83 9.97 -11.14 13.28
N ILE A 84 9.44 -12.36 13.34
CA ILE A 84 9.10 -13.04 14.58
C ILE A 84 9.77 -14.42 14.55
N ASP A 85 10.70 -14.66 15.46
CA ASP A 85 11.44 -15.92 15.57
C ASP A 85 12.09 -16.36 14.25
N GLY A 86 12.69 -15.42 13.54
CA GLY A 86 13.34 -15.68 12.26
C GLY A 86 12.40 -15.83 11.07
N VAL A 87 11.11 -15.60 11.26
CA VAL A 87 10.10 -15.67 10.21
C VAL A 87 9.48 -14.30 10.01
N ASP A 88 9.40 -13.85 8.77
CA ASP A 88 8.70 -12.61 8.46
C ASP A 88 7.21 -12.87 8.37
N VAL A 89 6.46 -12.11 9.14
CA VAL A 89 5.01 -12.20 9.22
C VAL A 89 4.41 -10.94 8.64
N CYS A 90 3.53 -11.09 7.65
CA CYS A 90 2.78 -9.97 7.11
C CYS A 90 1.61 -9.66 8.05
N PHE A 91 1.61 -8.49 8.64
CA PHE A 91 0.58 -8.11 9.61
C PHE A 91 -0.31 -6.96 9.17
N PHE A 92 0.06 -6.28 8.09
CA PHE A 92 -0.67 -5.10 7.66
C PHE A 92 -0.59 -4.94 6.15
N GLY A 93 -1.72 -4.61 5.53
CA GLY A 93 -1.81 -4.29 4.12
C GLY A 93 -2.48 -2.95 3.89
N MET A 94 -2.02 -2.22 2.89
CA MET A 94 -2.59 -0.93 2.52
C MET A 94 -2.72 -0.85 1.01
N HIS A 95 -3.91 -0.49 0.55
CA HIS A 95 -4.19 -0.24 -0.85
C HIS A 95 -4.40 1.26 -1.00
N VAL A 96 -3.57 1.89 -1.83
CA VAL A 96 -3.54 3.34 -2.00
C VAL A 96 -4.00 3.69 -3.40
N GLN A 97 -4.94 4.62 -3.51
CA GLN A 97 -5.34 5.23 -4.78
C GLN A 97 -4.92 6.69 -4.74
N GLU A 98 -3.98 7.07 -5.58
CA GLU A 98 -3.45 8.43 -5.63
C GLU A 98 -3.94 9.15 -6.89
N TYR A 99 -4.73 10.20 -6.71
CA TYR A 99 -5.09 11.11 -7.77
C TYR A 99 -4.07 12.23 -7.82
N GLY A 100 -3.42 12.41 -8.95
CA GLY A 100 -2.33 13.36 -9.09
C GLY A 100 -2.77 14.83 -9.20
N SER A 101 -1.79 15.69 -9.36
CA SER A 101 -2.03 17.13 -9.55
C SER A 101 -2.67 17.45 -10.89
N ASP A 102 -2.51 16.57 -11.87
CA ASP A 102 -3.08 16.66 -13.23
C ASP A 102 -4.49 16.07 -13.31
N CYS A 103 -4.97 15.43 -12.25
CA CYS A 103 -6.33 14.90 -12.24
C CYS A 103 -7.36 16.02 -12.16
N PRO A 104 -8.48 15.93 -12.93
CA PRO A 104 -9.51 16.96 -12.84
C PRO A 104 -10.16 17.08 -11.45
N PRO A 105 -10.66 18.27 -11.09
CA PRO A 105 -11.44 18.43 -9.86
C PRO A 105 -12.70 17.56 -9.89
N PRO A 106 -13.22 17.09 -8.75
CA PRO A 106 -12.76 17.38 -7.38
C PRO A 106 -11.66 16.45 -6.87
N ASN A 107 -11.15 15.57 -7.73
CA ASN A 107 -10.20 14.52 -7.28
C ASN A 107 -8.72 14.94 -7.35
N THR A 108 -8.43 16.17 -7.74
CA THR A 108 -7.04 16.67 -7.79
C THR A 108 -6.33 16.46 -6.46
N ARG A 109 -5.21 15.74 -6.48
CA ARG A 109 -4.39 15.44 -5.30
C ARG A 109 -5.13 14.69 -4.19
N TYR A 110 -6.22 14.04 -4.51
CA TYR A 110 -6.96 13.22 -3.55
C TYR A 110 -6.26 11.88 -3.36
N VAL A 111 -6.27 11.39 -2.12
CA VAL A 111 -5.70 10.07 -1.80
C VAL A 111 -6.75 9.27 -1.05
N HIS A 112 -7.01 8.06 -1.55
CA HIS A 112 -7.94 7.12 -0.92
C HIS A 112 -7.16 5.92 -0.39
N LEU A 113 -7.35 5.59 0.88
CA LEU A 113 -6.62 4.51 1.55
C LEU A 113 -7.59 3.42 2.00
N TRP A 114 -7.23 2.18 1.69
CA TRP A 114 -7.87 0.97 2.24
C TRP A 114 -6.85 0.29 3.14
N LEU A 115 -7.18 0.17 4.42
CA LEU A 115 -6.28 -0.39 5.43
C LEU A 115 -6.83 -1.72 5.90
N GLN A 116 -5.95 -2.71 6.05
CA GLN A 116 -6.33 -4.02 6.54
C GLN A 116 -5.27 -4.55 7.49
N VAL A 117 -5.69 -4.91 8.70
CA VAL A 117 -4.85 -5.63 9.64
C VAL A 117 -5.00 -7.11 9.33
N LEU A 118 -3.86 -7.77 9.13
CA LEU A 118 -3.81 -9.19 8.79
C LEU A 118 -3.40 -9.97 10.03
N GLU A 119 -4.16 -11.01 10.33
CA GLU A 119 -3.85 -11.89 11.45
C GLU A 119 -3.43 -13.25 10.90
N ASN A 120 -2.36 -13.80 11.49
CA ASN A 120 -1.89 -15.16 11.17
C ASN A 120 -1.54 -15.38 9.70
N VAL A 121 -1.02 -14.34 9.03
CA VAL A 121 -0.53 -14.46 7.67
C VAL A 121 0.99 -14.62 7.71
N PHE A 122 1.48 -15.81 7.39
CA PHE A 122 2.90 -16.13 7.42
C PHE A 122 3.45 -16.18 5.99
N CYS A 123 4.61 -15.56 5.81
CA CYS A 123 5.35 -15.57 4.55
C CYS A 123 6.53 -16.54 4.66
N SER A 124 6.23 -17.77 5.00
CA SER A 124 7.24 -18.81 5.21
C SER A 124 7.17 -19.94 4.21
#